data_cd7d6d855ff167f08a48e67f82f629fa
#
_entry.id   cd7d6d855ff167f08a48e67f82f629fa
#
_cell.length_a   1.000
_cell.length_b   1.000
_cell.length_c   1.000
_cell.angle_alpha   90.00
_cell.angle_beta   90.00
_cell.angle_gamma   90.00
#
_symmetry.space_group_name_H-M   'P 1'
#
loop_
_entity.id
_entity.type
_entity.pdbx_description
1 polymer ?
#
loop_
_entity_poly.entity_id
_entity_poly.type
_entity_poly.pdbx_seq_one_letter_code
_entity_poly.pdbx_strand_id
1 'polypeptide(L)'
;MLPSLAKPLSFLGNYRRAVWSLGVIGLFIGMALFFNQRYGELFSGMDSRYAQGLLTIALSSFLWSTFSLTQKQLLSYVSGRALLTVSYGTGIAVLVPFIDLNGLTHFSPSHYTLFAASVALTLCSYLTFAEALRHLEASRTGVVVALTPLLTVAMAALAALFTDQVETEPLNALALLGALLVVAGSTATSLGRRST
;
A
#
# COMPACT_ATOMS: atom_id res chain seq x y z
N MET A 1 13.68 -49.64 0.60
CA MET A 1 12.30 -49.17 0.88
C MET A 1 12.35 -48.14 1.99
N LEU A 2 12.21 -46.84 1.68
CA LEU A 2 12.19 -45.76 2.67
C LEU A 2 10.85 -45.03 2.58
N PRO A 3 9.76 -45.51 3.23
CA PRO A 3 8.46 -44.83 3.24
C PRO A 3 8.31 -43.76 4.33
N SER A 4 9.31 -43.58 5.21
CA SER A 4 9.12 -42.77 6.42
C SER A 4 9.40 -41.26 6.28
N LEU A 5 10.02 -40.79 5.18
CA LEU A 5 10.35 -39.39 4.98
C LEU A 5 9.26 -38.57 4.26
N ALA A 6 8.24 -39.19 3.67
CA ALA A 6 7.18 -38.50 2.95
C ALA A 6 6.13 -37.82 3.88
N LYS A 7 5.92 -38.38 5.10
CA LYS A 7 4.95 -37.83 6.08
C LYS A 7 5.29 -36.45 6.62
N PRO A 8 6.56 -36.14 7.02
CA PRO A 8 6.89 -34.82 7.54
C PRO A 8 6.77 -33.71 6.45
N LEU A 9 7.01 -34.02 5.18
CA LEU A 9 6.92 -33.07 4.07
C LEU A 9 5.46 -32.68 3.76
N SER A 10 4.52 -33.63 3.85
CA SER A 10 3.08 -33.34 3.65
C SER A 10 2.50 -32.50 4.80
N PHE A 11 2.93 -32.76 6.03
CA PHE A 11 2.53 -31.99 7.21
C PHE A 11 2.98 -30.53 7.09
N LEU A 12 4.23 -30.26 6.69
CA LEU A 12 4.75 -28.93 6.47
C LEU A 12 3.99 -28.19 5.34
N GLY A 13 3.60 -28.90 4.28
CA GLY A 13 2.81 -28.34 3.20
C GLY A 13 1.40 -27.93 3.65
N ASN A 14 0.75 -28.74 4.47
CA ASN A 14 -0.58 -28.43 5.01
C ASN A 14 -0.53 -27.28 6.03
N TYR A 15 0.47 -27.26 6.90
CA TYR A 15 0.70 -26.16 7.85
C TYR A 15 0.87 -24.82 7.13
N ARG A 16 1.71 -24.76 6.10
CA ARG A 16 1.94 -23.52 5.32
C ARG A 16 0.68 -23.05 4.60
N ARG A 17 -0.12 -23.96 4.04
CA ARG A 17 -1.42 -23.63 3.45
C ARG A 17 -2.39 -23.07 4.49
N ALA A 18 -2.44 -23.66 5.67
CA ALA A 18 -3.28 -23.18 6.77
C ALA A 18 -2.85 -21.77 7.22
N VAL A 19 -1.54 -21.52 7.40
CA VAL A 19 -1.01 -20.20 7.75
C VAL A 19 -1.34 -19.17 6.66
N TRP A 20 -1.22 -19.55 5.39
CA TRP A 20 -1.58 -18.67 4.27
C TRP A 20 -3.07 -18.32 4.27
N SER A 21 -3.95 -19.32 4.39
CA SER A 21 -5.41 -19.10 4.40
C SER A 21 -5.87 -18.30 5.61
N LEU A 22 -5.33 -18.58 6.80
CA LEU A 22 -5.60 -17.78 7.99
C LEU A 22 -5.11 -16.33 7.84
N GLY A 23 -3.97 -16.14 7.20
CA GLY A 23 -3.47 -14.82 6.87
C GLY A 23 -4.40 -14.03 5.94
N VAL A 24 -4.91 -14.68 4.88
CA VAL A 24 -5.87 -14.06 3.96
C VAL A 24 -7.19 -13.71 4.68
N ILE A 25 -7.72 -14.62 5.49
CA ILE A 25 -8.94 -14.35 6.29
C ILE A 25 -8.68 -13.20 7.26
N GLY A 26 -7.54 -13.20 7.95
CA GLY A 26 -7.14 -12.13 8.86
C GLY A 26 -7.03 -10.78 8.16
N LEU A 27 -6.52 -10.72 6.93
CA LEU A 27 -6.49 -9.51 6.10
C LEU A 27 -7.90 -8.95 5.85
N PHE A 28 -8.84 -9.78 5.41
CA PHE A 28 -10.20 -9.33 5.12
C PHE A 28 -10.95 -8.88 6.38
N ILE A 29 -10.83 -9.63 7.47
CA ILE A 29 -11.42 -9.24 8.76
C ILE A 29 -10.77 -7.94 9.27
N GLY A 30 -9.45 -7.85 9.20
CA GLY A 30 -8.70 -6.66 9.60
C GLY A 30 -9.11 -5.42 8.82
N MET A 31 -9.27 -5.55 7.50
CA MET A 31 -9.76 -4.48 6.63
C MET A 31 -11.20 -4.07 7.01
N ALA A 32 -12.08 -5.04 7.23
CA ALA A 32 -13.44 -4.77 7.67
C ALA A 32 -13.46 -4.00 9.01
N LEU A 33 -12.69 -4.43 9.99
CA LEU A 33 -12.59 -3.75 11.28
C LEU A 33 -11.95 -2.37 11.17
N PHE A 34 -10.93 -2.21 10.32
CA PHE A 34 -10.28 -0.90 10.13
C PHE A 34 -11.25 0.16 9.60
N PHE A 35 -12.09 -0.21 8.64
CA PHE A 35 -13.08 0.69 8.05
C PHE A 35 -14.44 0.70 8.77
N ASN A 36 -14.54 0.15 10.00
CA ASN A 36 -15.82 0.00 10.70
C ASN A 36 -16.60 1.33 10.86
N GLN A 37 -15.91 2.45 11.06
CA GLN A 37 -16.52 3.77 11.22
C GLN A 37 -17.09 4.33 9.92
N ARG A 38 -16.66 3.83 8.76
CA ARG A 38 -17.08 4.31 7.44
C ARG A 38 -18.25 3.51 6.84
N TYR A 39 -18.68 2.43 7.50
CA TYR A 39 -19.83 1.64 7.00
C TYR A 39 -21.13 2.43 6.96
N GLY A 40 -21.35 3.33 7.93
CA GLY A 40 -22.51 4.23 7.90
C GLY A 40 -22.57 5.07 6.62
N GLU A 41 -21.44 5.63 6.21
CA GLU A 41 -21.30 6.41 4.99
C GLU A 41 -21.48 5.55 3.72
N LEU A 42 -20.97 4.30 3.75
CA LEU A 42 -21.14 3.35 2.64
C LEU A 42 -22.60 2.96 2.39
N PHE A 43 -23.41 2.82 3.46
CA PHE A 43 -24.77 2.34 3.36
C PHE A 43 -25.84 3.45 3.40
N SER A 44 -25.55 4.63 3.96
CA SER A 44 -26.53 5.71 4.15
C SER A 44 -26.63 6.71 2.99
N GLY A 45 -25.76 6.64 1.99
CA GLY A 45 -25.81 7.58 0.88
C GLY A 45 -24.85 7.19 -0.23
N MET A 46 -25.20 6.20 -1.07
CA MET A 46 -24.53 6.06 -2.36
C MET A 46 -24.97 7.18 -3.29
N ASP A 47 -24.60 8.42 -2.95
CA ASP A 47 -24.57 9.48 -3.94
C ASP A 47 -23.63 9.06 -5.06
N SER A 48 -24.00 9.35 -6.30
CA SER A 48 -23.23 8.93 -7.49
C SER A 48 -21.75 9.33 -7.41
N ARG A 49 -21.43 10.44 -6.76
CA ARG A 49 -20.06 10.93 -6.53
C ARG A 49 -19.24 10.03 -5.60
N TYR A 50 -19.86 9.53 -4.52
CA TYR A 50 -19.19 8.63 -3.57
C TYR A 50 -18.87 7.29 -4.23
N ALA A 51 -19.84 6.72 -4.96
CA ALA A 51 -19.66 5.48 -5.71
C ALA A 51 -18.56 5.62 -6.78
N GLN A 52 -18.51 6.73 -7.50
CA GLN A 52 -17.44 7.04 -8.45
C GLN A 52 -16.07 7.13 -7.76
N GLY A 53 -15.98 7.81 -6.61
CA GLY A 53 -14.76 7.88 -5.81
C GLY A 53 -14.26 6.50 -5.40
N LEU A 54 -15.15 5.64 -4.89
CA LEU A 54 -14.83 4.28 -4.47
C LEU A 54 -14.34 3.41 -5.64
N LEU A 55 -15.01 3.48 -6.80
CA LEU A 55 -14.58 2.79 -8.01
C LEU A 55 -13.22 3.28 -8.50
N THR A 56 -12.97 4.59 -8.44
CA THR A 56 -11.68 5.18 -8.83
C THR A 56 -10.55 4.68 -7.92
N ILE A 57 -10.78 4.61 -6.60
CA ILE A 57 -9.81 4.09 -5.64
C ILE A 57 -9.56 2.60 -5.89
N ALA A 58 -10.61 1.80 -6.11
CA ALA A 58 -10.48 0.38 -6.40
C ALA A 58 -9.68 0.13 -7.69
N LEU A 59 -9.98 0.87 -8.76
CA LEU A 59 -9.24 0.80 -10.01
C LEU A 59 -7.78 1.22 -9.84
N SER A 60 -7.51 2.31 -9.14
CA SER A 60 -6.16 2.79 -8.84
C SER A 60 -5.35 1.74 -8.05
N SER A 61 -5.97 1.09 -7.07
CA SER A 61 -5.34 0.03 -6.28
C SER A 61 -5.00 -1.20 -7.14
N PHE A 62 -5.90 -1.57 -8.05
CA PHE A 62 -5.66 -2.66 -9.00
C PHE A 62 -4.51 -2.33 -9.95
N LEU A 63 -4.51 -1.13 -10.54
CA LEU A 63 -3.45 -0.66 -11.44
C LEU A 63 -2.11 -0.58 -10.71
N TRP A 64 -2.08 -0.07 -9.47
CA TRP A 64 -0.87 0.00 -8.66
C TRP A 64 -0.31 -1.39 -8.33
N SER A 65 -1.18 -2.35 -8.01
CA SER A 65 -0.77 -3.74 -7.75
C SER A 65 -0.18 -4.39 -9.00
N THR A 66 -0.81 -4.19 -10.16
CA THR A 66 -0.33 -4.67 -11.45
C THR A 66 1.01 -4.04 -11.82
N PHE A 67 1.14 -2.72 -11.64
CA PHE A 67 2.39 -2.00 -11.84
C PHE A 67 3.51 -2.56 -10.95
N SER A 68 3.25 -2.78 -9.66
CA SER A 68 4.25 -3.31 -8.72
C SER A 68 4.75 -4.71 -9.10
N LEU A 69 3.85 -5.59 -9.57
CA LEU A 69 4.23 -6.92 -10.06
C LEU A 69 5.05 -6.85 -11.34
N THR A 70 4.65 -6.01 -12.29
CA THR A 70 5.39 -5.77 -13.54
C THR A 70 6.75 -5.15 -13.24
N GLN A 71 6.81 -4.18 -12.35
CA GLN A 71 8.04 -3.57 -11.88
C GLN A 71 9.01 -4.62 -11.31
N LYS A 72 8.52 -5.54 -10.48
CA LYS A 72 9.34 -6.63 -9.94
C LYS A 72 9.97 -7.48 -11.04
N GLN A 73 9.24 -7.78 -12.10
CA GLN A 73 9.75 -8.55 -13.24
C GLN A 73 10.80 -7.76 -14.03
N LEU A 74 10.53 -6.48 -14.31
CA LEU A 74 11.43 -5.61 -15.07
C LEU A 74 12.75 -5.32 -14.33
N LEU A 75 12.72 -5.26 -12.99
CA LEU A 75 13.92 -5.01 -12.19
C LEU A 75 14.99 -6.12 -12.28
N SER A 76 14.67 -7.27 -12.85
CA SER A 76 15.68 -8.30 -13.19
C SER A 76 16.50 -7.93 -14.44
N TYR A 77 15.98 -7.02 -15.28
CA TYR A 77 16.62 -6.64 -16.56
C TYR A 77 17.16 -5.21 -16.54
N VAL A 78 16.53 -4.31 -15.76
CA VAL A 78 16.89 -2.89 -15.72
C VAL A 78 17.07 -2.40 -14.29
N SER A 79 17.81 -1.30 -14.13
CA SER A 79 17.96 -0.70 -12.79
C SER A 79 16.68 0.02 -12.36
N GLY A 80 16.45 0.11 -11.05
CA GLY A 80 15.30 0.83 -10.50
C GLY A 80 15.25 2.30 -10.94
N ARG A 81 16.41 2.95 -11.07
CA ARG A 81 16.51 4.33 -11.57
C ARG A 81 16.02 4.46 -13.01
N ALA A 82 16.49 3.59 -13.90
CA ALA A 82 16.08 3.59 -15.30
C ALA A 82 14.57 3.35 -15.44
N LEU A 83 14.04 2.39 -14.69
CA LEU A 83 12.61 2.09 -14.70
C LEU A 83 11.78 3.30 -14.25
N LEU A 84 12.15 3.93 -13.14
CA LEU A 84 11.44 5.11 -12.63
C LEU A 84 11.58 6.31 -13.57
N THR A 85 12.74 6.52 -14.19
CA THR A 85 12.92 7.59 -15.18
C THR A 85 11.95 7.42 -16.35
N VAL A 86 11.82 6.20 -16.89
CA VAL A 86 10.87 5.90 -17.96
C VAL A 86 9.43 6.09 -17.48
N SER A 87 9.09 5.59 -16.30
CA SER A 87 7.74 5.70 -15.73
C SER A 87 7.33 7.16 -15.51
N TYR A 88 8.19 7.98 -14.90
CA TYR A 88 7.91 9.40 -14.70
C TYR A 88 7.92 10.18 -16.02
N GLY A 89 8.85 9.87 -16.94
CA GLY A 89 8.88 10.48 -18.27
C GLY A 89 7.60 10.23 -19.05
N THR A 90 7.11 8.99 -19.03
CA THR A 90 5.81 8.64 -19.63
C THR A 90 4.65 9.35 -18.93
N GLY A 91 4.67 9.40 -17.60
CA GLY A 91 3.66 10.12 -16.82
C GLY A 91 3.62 11.61 -17.18
N ILE A 92 4.76 12.26 -17.29
CA ILE A 92 4.87 13.66 -17.72
C ILE A 92 4.29 13.83 -19.13
N ALA A 93 4.72 13.00 -20.09
CA ALA A 93 4.26 13.10 -21.46
C ALA A 93 2.73 12.97 -21.60
N VAL A 94 2.12 12.10 -20.78
CA VAL A 94 0.66 11.89 -20.78
C VAL A 94 -0.08 13.01 -20.04
N LEU A 95 0.45 13.51 -18.92
CA LEU A 95 -0.26 14.42 -18.03
C LEU A 95 -0.07 15.90 -18.37
N VAL A 96 1.06 16.29 -18.97
CA VAL A 96 1.34 17.70 -19.32
C VAL A 96 0.20 18.37 -20.10
N PRO A 97 -0.46 17.75 -21.08
CA PRO A 97 -1.58 18.38 -21.79
C PRO A 97 -2.80 18.73 -20.92
N PHE A 98 -2.91 18.14 -19.74
CA PHE A 98 -4.03 18.31 -18.82
C PHE A 98 -3.70 19.22 -17.63
N ILE A 99 -2.46 19.74 -17.53
CA ILE A 99 -2.03 20.57 -16.42
C ILE A 99 -2.50 22.01 -16.64
N ASP A 100 -3.25 22.56 -15.69
CA ASP A 100 -3.49 24.00 -15.61
C ASP A 100 -2.33 24.68 -14.86
N LEU A 101 -1.43 25.29 -15.63
CA LEU A 101 -0.28 26.00 -15.09
C LEU A 101 -0.67 27.30 -14.37
N ASN A 102 -1.85 27.88 -14.64
CA ASN A 102 -2.29 29.09 -13.97
C ASN A 102 -2.54 28.85 -12.48
N GLY A 103 -2.99 27.65 -12.11
CA GLY A 103 -3.16 27.29 -10.71
C GLY A 103 -1.89 27.39 -9.88
N LEU A 104 -0.73 27.18 -10.48
CA LEU A 104 0.56 27.26 -9.79
C LEU A 104 0.92 28.71 -9.40
N THR A 105 0.48 29.71 -10.15
CA THR A 105 0.80 31.13 -9.87
C THR A 105 0.14 31.66 -8.60
N HIS A 106 -0.87 30.98 -8.10
CA HIS A 106 -1.61 31.33 -6.88
C HIS A 106 -1.07 30.66 -5.61
N PHE A 107 0.00 29.87 -5.72
CA PHE A 107 0.59 29.21 -4.56
C PHE A 107 1.34 30.20 -3.67
N SER A 108 1.12 30.10 -2.36
CA SER A 108 1.94 30.80 -1.37
C SER A 108 3.33 30.14 -1.25
N PRO A 109 4.34 30.84 -0.70
CA PRO A 109 5.67 30.24 -0.47
C PRO A 109 5.63 28.93 0.32
N SER A 110 4.70 28.79 1.28
CA SER A 110 4.50 27.56 2.05
C SER A 110 4.00 26.42 1.19
N HIS A 111 3.10 26.67 0.23
CA HIS A 111 2.65 25.64 -0.73
C HIS A 111 3.79 25.13 -1.61
N TYR A 112 4.67 26.01 -2.09
CA TYR A 112 5.85 25.59 -2.86
C TYR A 112 6.80 24.73 -2.03
N THR A 113 7.01 25.06 -0.76
CA THR A 113 7.86 24.28 0.14
C THR A 113 7.27 22.88 0.38
N LEU A 114 5.98 22.81 0.66
CA LEU A 114 5.27 21.54 0.85
C LEU A 114 5.27 20.70 -0.45
N PHE A 115 5.07 21.34 -1.59
CA PHE A 115 5.13 20.68 -2.89
C PHE A 115 6.53 20.10 -3.16
N ALA A 116 7.57 20.88 -2.97
CA ALA A 116 8.96 20.43 -3.16
C ALA A 116 9.31 19.29 -2.20
N ALA A 117 8.91 19.38 -0.93
CA ALA A 117 9.09 18.31 0.04
C ALA A 117 8.35 17.03 -0.37
N SER A 118 7.10 17.15 -0.83
CA SER A 118 6.30 16.01 -1.32
C SER A 118 6.96 15.33 -2.52
N VAL A 119 7.48 16.09 -3.48
CA VAL A 119 8.21 15.56 -4.63
C VAL A 119 9.46 14.80 -4.19
N ALA A 120 10.27 15.40 -3.30
CA ALA A 120 11.49 14.78 -2.80
C ALA A 120 11.18 13.47 -2.04
N LEU A 121 10.20 13.48 -1.14
CA LEU A 121 9.78 12.30 -0.39
C LEU A 121 9.23 11.21 -1.30
N THR A 122 8.46 11.57 -2.31
CA THR A 122 7.92 10.62 -3.30
C THR A 122 9.04 9.96 -4.08
N LEU A 123 9.99 10.71 -4.60
CA LEU A 123 11.14 10.17 -5.32
C LEU A 123 11.97 9.22 -4.44
N CYS A 124 12.28 9.63 -3.21
CA CYS A 124 13.00 8.78 -2.25
C CYS A 124 12.24 7.50 -1.95
N SER A 125 10.92 7.59 -1.73
CA SER A 125 10.08 6.43 -1.42
C SER A 125 10.01 5.44 -2.57
N TYR A 126 9.79 5.90 -3.80
CA TYR A 126 9.73 5.01 -4.96
C TYR A 126 11.09 4.42 -5.34
N LEU A 127 12.19 5.16 -5.18
CA LEU A 127 13.55 4.60 -5.35
C LEU A 127 13.83 3.51 -4.33
N THR A 128 13.51 3.75 -3.06
CA THR A 128 13.68 2.77 -1.99
C THR A 128 12.78 1.56 -2.21
N PHE A 129 11.53 1.76 -2.63
CA PHE A 129 10.59 0.69 -2.96
C PHE A 129 11.08 -0.16 -4.14
N ALA A 130 11.59 0.47 -5.20
CA ALA A 130 12.16 -0.24 -6.35
C ALA A 130 13.38 -1.07 -5.94
N GLU A 131 14.25 -0.53 -5.09
CA GLU A 131 15.42 -1.26 -4.59
C GLU A 131 15.00 -2.41 -3.67
N ALA A 132 14.01 -2.20 -2.80
CA ALA A 132 13.43 -3.27 -1.99
C ALA A 132 12.85 -4.40 -2.84
N LEU A 133 12.09 -4.07 -3.89
CA LEU A 133 11.55 -5.05 -4.84
C LEU A 133 12.64 -5.81 -5.60
N ARG A 134 13.79 -5.19 -5.84
CA ARG A 134 14.91 -5.84 -6.51
C ARG A 134 15.51 -6.97 -5.67
N HIS A 135 15.65 -6.75 -4.36
CA HIS A 135 16.33 -7.67 -3.45
C HIS A 135 15.37 -8.58 -2.66
N LEU A 136 14.12 -8.16 -2.47
CA LEU A 136 13.13 -8.88 -1.69
C LEU A 136 12.04 -9.47 -2.59
N GLU A 137 11.37 -10.51 -2.11
CA GLU A 137 10.14 -10.99 -2.71
C GLU A 137 9.03 -9.94 -2.60
N ALA A 138 8.18 -9.80 -3.63
CA ALA A 138 7.07 -8.85 -3.65
C ALA A 138 6.12 -9.02 -2.44
N SER A 139 5.94 -10.26 -1.95
CA SER A 139 5.14 -10.54 -0.74
C SER A 139 5.75 -9.92 0.52
N ARG A 140 7.06 -9.94 0.68
CA ARG A 140 7.75 -9.34 1.84
C ARG A 140 7.70 -7.81 1.79
N THR A 141 7.89 -7.24 0.61
CA THR A 141 7.73 -5.80 0.40
C THR A 141 6.30 -5.37 0.69
N GLY A 142 5.30 -6.18 0.30
CA GLY A 142 3.88 -5.95 0.60
C GLY A 142 3.58 -5.91 2.09
N VAL A 143 4.26 -6.71 2.93
CA VAL A 143 4.11 -6.63 4.41
C VAL A 143 4.52 -5.26 4.94
N VAL A 144 5.62 -4.72 4.44
CA VAL A 144 6.09 -3.38 4.84
C VAL A 144 5.10 -2.30 4.40
N VAL A 145 4.58 -2.41 3.18
CA VAL A 145 3.54 -1.50 2.66
C VAL A 145 2.26 -1.59 3.48
N ALA A 146 1.89 -2.77 4.01
CA ALA A 146 0.72 -2.93 4.87
C ALA A 146 0.81 -2.18 6.21
N LEU A 147 2.01 -1.74 6.63
CA LEU A 147 2.20 -0.85 7.79
C LEU A 147 1.83 0.61 7.49
N THR A 148 1.71 1.00 6.23
CA THR A 148 1.48 2.40 5.82
C THR A 148 0.29 3.06 6.52
N PRO A 149 -0.90 2.45 6.65
CA PRO A 149 -2.02 3.09 7.35
C PRO A 149 -1.71 3.40 8.81
N LEU A 150 -1.05 2.48 9.52
CA LEU A 150 -0.64 2.69 10.92
C LEU A 150 0.37 3.82 11.04
N LEU A 151 1.38 3.84 10.18
CA LEU A 151 2.39 4.88 10.15
C LEU A 151 1.78 6.24 9.79
N THR A 152 0.84 6.28 8.85
CA THR A 152 0.14 7.52 8.48
C THR A 152 -0.62 8.10 9.67
N VAL A 153 -1.38 7.28 10.39
CA VAL A 153 -2.11 7.73 11.58
C VAL A 153 -1.15 8.18 12.69
N ALA A 154 -0.08 7.42 12.94
CA ALA A 154 0.92 7.80 13.94
C ALA A 154 1.60 9.12 13.59
N MET A 155 1.94 9.33 12.32
CA MET A 155 2.55 10.58 11.85
C MET A 155 1.57 11.75 11.87
N ALA A 156 0.29 11.53 11.54
CA ALA A 156 -0.74 12.56 11.67
C ALA A 156 -0.94 12.99 13.14
N ALA A 157 -1.01 12.02 14.06
CA ALA A 157 -1.09 12.29 15.49
C ALA A 157 0.15 13.04 16.01
N LEU A 158 1.34 12.67 15.53
CA LEU A 158 2.56 13.39 15.86
C LEU A 158 2.56 14.83 15.31
N ALA A 159 2.14 15.01 14.07
CA ALA A 159 2.06 16.32 13.43
C ALA A 159 1.06 17.24 14.15
N ALA A 160 -0.07 16.71 14.62
CA ALA A 160 -1.06 17.47 15.40
C ALA A 160 -0.52 18.02 16.73
N LEU A 161 0.61 17.50 17.25
CA LEU A 161 1.28 18.08 18.42
C LEU A 161 2.01 19.40 18.08
N PHE A 162 2.27 19.68 16.80
CA PHE A 162 3.04 20.82 16.34
C PHE A 162 2.21 21.82 15.52
N THR A 163 1.01 21.44 15.06
CA THR A 163 0.16 22.29 14.24
C THR A 163 -1.31 21.90 14.36
N ASP A 164 -2.18 22.90 14.47
CA ASP A 164 -3.65 22.74 14.49
C ASP A 164 -4.23 22.51 13.07
N GLN A 165 -3.41 22.51 12.04
CA GLN A 165 -3.86 22.35 10.66
C GLN A 165 -4.07 20.89 10.24
N VAL A 166 -3.64 19.94 11.07
CA VAL A 166 -3.81 18.50 10.82
C VAL A 166 -5.01 17.99 11.59
N GLU A 167 -6.10 17.76 10.84
CA GLU A 167 -7.25 17.07 11.39
C GLU A 167 -6.92 15.59 11.60
N THR A 168 -6.94 15.15 12.86
CA THR A 168 -6.76 13.74 13.22
C THR A 168 -8.12 13.11 13.42
N GLU A 169 -8.48 12.13 12.61
CA GLU A 169 -9.62 11.27 12.92
C GLU A 169 -9.25 10.32 14.05
N PRO A 170 -9.96 10.37 15.19
CA PRO A 170 -9.68 9.45 16.29
C PRO A 170 -10.03 8.02 15.85
N LEU A 171 -9.02 7.16 15.76
CA LEU A 171 -9.24 5.74 15.54
C LEU A 171 -9.88 5.13 16.81
N ASN A 172 -10.99 4.43 16.63
CA ASN A 172 -11.54 3.63 17.70
C ASN A 172 -10.71 2.33 17.92
N ALA A 173 -10.93 1.66 19.02
CA ALA A 173 -10.22 0.42 19.35
C ALA A 173 -10.39 -0.68 18.29
N LEU A 174 -11.55 -0.73 17.62
CA LEU A 174 -11.82 -1.69 16.55
C LEU A 174 -10.99 -1.41 15.31
N ALA A 175 -10.83 -0.13 14.92
CA ALA A 175 -9.98 0.26 13.79
C ALA A 175 -8.51 -0.05 14.08
N LEU A 176 -8.02 0.19 15.29
CA LEU A 176 -6.67 -0.16 15.69
C LEU A 176 -6.45 -1.68 15.67
N LEU A 177 -7.39 -2.46 16.20
CA LEU A 177 -7.36 -3.93 16.12
C LEU A 177 -7.37 -4.39 14.67
N GLY A 178 -8.19 -3.77 13.82
CA GLY A 178 -8.26 -4.04 12.38
C GLY A 178 -6.91 -3.83 11.69
N ALA A 179 -6.26 -2.71 11.97
CA ALA A 179 -4.93 -2.40 11.43
C ALA A 179 -3.86 -3.44 11.86
N LEU A 180 -3.87 -3.85 13.12
CA LEU A 180 -2.97 -4.90 13.62
C LEU A 180 -3.24 -6.24 12.93
N LEU A 181 -4.51 -6.61 12.71
CA LEU A 181 -4.88 -7.82 11.98
C LEU A 181 -4.46 -7.77 10.51
N VAL A 182 -4.52 -6.62 9.84
CA VAL A 182 -4.02 -6.45 8.47
C VAL A 182 -2.52 -6.73 8.42
N VAL A 183 -1.75 -6.18 9.34
CA VAL A 183 -0.29 -6.41 9.40
C VAL A 183 0.02 -7.88 9.71
N ALA A 184 -0.64 -8.47 10.71
CA ALA A 184 -0.45 -9.86 11.07
C ALA A 184 -0.85 -10.82 9.92
N GLY A 185 -1.99 -10.55 9.27
CA GLY A 185 -2.48 -11.32 8.13
C GLY A 185 -1.55 -11.22 6.93
N SER A 186 -1.05 -10.03 6.62
CA SER A 186 -0.05 -9.80 5.55
C SER A 186 1.23 -10.58 5.83
N THR A 187 1.72 -10.55 7.06
CA THR A 187 2.90 -11.31 7.50
C THR A 187 2.68 -12.81 7.37
N ALA A 188 1.53 -13.31 7.83
CA ALA A 188 1.18 -14.73 7.75
C ALA A 188 1.09 -15.21 6.29
N THR A 189 0.47 -14.43 5.40
CA THR A 189 0.42 -14.76 3.96
C THR A 189 1.80 -14.80 3.32
N SER A 190 2.70 -13.90 3.71
CA SER A 190 4.08 -13.88 3.23
C SER A 190 4.88 -15.12 3.69
N LEU A 191 4.72 -15.51 4.95
CA LEU A 191 5.39 -16.69 5.52
C LEU A 191 4.83 -18.01 4.99
N GLY A 192 3.52 -18.07 4.72
CA GLY A 192 2.85 -19.26 4.18
C GLY A 192 3.16 -19.56 2.71
N ARG A 193 3.69 -18.58 1.96
CA ARG A 193 4.03 -18.75 0.54
C ARG A 193 5.29 -19.59 0.37
N ARG A 194 5.30 -20.50 -0.61
CA ARG A 194 6.51 -21.24 -0.98
C ARG A 194 7.47 -20.24 -1.65
N SER A 195 8.71 -20.16 -1.18
CA SER A 195 9.81 -19.61 -1.97
C SER A 195 10.03 -20.56 -3.15
N THR A 196 9.69 -20.12 -4.34
CA THR A 196 10.07 -20.77 -5.61
C THR A 196 11.48 -20.38 -5.95
#